data_b17396e67028f69f66b548ddd10388c1
#
_entry.id   b17396e67028f69f66b548ddd10388c1
#
_cell.length_a   1.000
_cell.length_b   1.000
_cell.length_c   1.000
_cell.angle_alpha   90.00
_cell.angle_beta   90.00
_cell.angle_gamma   90.00
#
_symmetry.space_group_name_H-M   'P 1'
#
loop_
_entity.id
_entity.type
_entity.pdbx_description
1 polymer ?
#
loop_
_entity_poly.entity_id
_entity_poly.type
_entity_poly.pdbx_seq_one_letter_code
_entity_poly.pdbx_strand_id
1 'polypeptide(L)'
;MARTIDIGSKTYYAEQALEWCKEYFGPCNRKRRKLGFRVSERKRRWGKFDIYGNYCFWRNEIVIYLPNNKTIYDIVATVIHEYTHYLQVRNTYREYEKITYYSHNPLERQAKRNEDKYTKTCIKHIKKNM
;
A
#
# COMPACT_ATOMS: atom_id res chain seq x y z
N MET A 1 0.03 -18.73 -14.32
CA MET A 1 0.23 -17.36 -14.80
C MET A 1 -0.93 -16.46 -14.35
N ALA A 2 -0.62 -15.37 -13.66
CA ALA A 2 -1.65 -14.45 -13.20
C ALA A 2 -2.21 -13.64 -14.39
N ARG A 3 -3.53 -13.54 -14.45
CA ARG A 3 -4.19 -12.74 -15.49
C ARG A 3 -4.14 -11.26 -15.12
N THR A 4 -3.92 -10.40 -16.11
CA THR A 4 -4.09 -8.97 -15.94
C THR A 4 -5.59 -8.69 -15.76
N ILE A 5 -5.94 -7.98 -14.70
CA ILE A 5 -7.33 -7.64 -14.39
C ILE A 5 -7.67 -6.23 -14.88
N ASP A 6 -8.95 -5.97 -15.09
CA ASP A 6 -9.41 -4.66 -15.56
C ASP A 6 -9.35 -3.60 -14.43
N ILE A 7 -9.48 -2.32 -14.83
CA ILE A 7 -9.39 -1.18 -13.90
C ILE A 7 -10.47 -1.22 -12.83
N GLY A 8 -11.69 -1.59 -13.20
CA GLY A 8 -12.80 -1.66 -12.22
C GLY A 8 -12.54 -2.69 -11.14
N SER A 9 -12.06 -3.89 -11.54
CA SER A 9 -11.69 -4.93 -10.58
C SER A 9 -10.51 -4.52 -9.72
N LYS A 10 -9.51 -3.86 -10.30
CA LYS A 10 -8.36 -3.34 -9.55
C LYS A 10 -8.80 -2.35 -8.48
N THR A 11 -9.68 -1.42 -8.83
CA THR A 11 -10.21 -0.42 -7.90
C THR A 11 -10.96 -1.10 -6.75
N TYR A 12 -11.81 -2.08 -7.08
CA TYR A 12 -12.55 -2.84 -6.08
C TYR A 12 -11.62 -3.50 -5.07
N TYR A 13 -10.61 -4.24 -5.57
CA TYR A 13 -9.67 -4.92 -4.67
C TYR A 13 -8.83 -3.94 -3.85
N ALA A 14 -8.46 -2.79 -4.42
CA ALA A 14 -7.73 -1.77 -3.68
C ALA A 14 -8.56 -1.23 -2.53
N GLU A 15 -9.83 -0.91 -2.78
CA GLU A 15 -10.73 -0.39 -1.75
C GLU A 15 -11.01 -1.43 -0.67
N GLN A 16 -11.24 -2.69 -1.06
CA GLN A 16 -11.49 -3.77 -0.09
C GLN A 16 -10.25 -4.07 0.74
N ALA A 17 -9.06 -4.01 0.14
CA ALA A 17 -7.81 -4.19 0.88
C ALA A 17 -7.62 -3.07 1.90
N LEU A 18 -7.96 -1.84 1.54
CA LEU A 18 -7.90 -0.71 2.48
C LEU A 18 -8.83 -0.93 3.67
N GLU A 19 -10.08 -1.34 3.42
CA GLU A 19 -11.03 -1.61 4.50
C GLU A 19 -10.54 -2.74 5.40
N TRP A 20 -9.97 -3.80 4.81
CA TRP A 20 -9.38 -4.89 5.57
C TRP A 20 -8.24 -4.39 6.48
N CYS A 21 -7.37 -3.53 5.95
CA CYS A 21 -6.27 -2.95 6.73
C CYS A 21 -6.79 -2.12 7.90
N LYS A 22 -7.82 -1.32 7.67
CA LYS A 22 -8.44 -0.51 8.73
C LYS A 22 -9.00 -1.36 9.86
N GLU A 23 -9.63 -2.47 9.53
CA GLU A 23 -10.19 -3.38 10.52
C GLU A 23 -9.12 -4.18 11.23
N TYR A 24 -8.16 -4.73 10.49
CA TYR A 24 -7.15 -5.62 11.04
C TYR A 24 -6.08 -4.89 11.85
N PHE A 25 -5.50 -3.83 11.27
CA PHE A 25 -4.43 -3.08 11.92
C PHE A 25 -4.94 -1.90 12.74
N GLY A 26 -6.13 -1.41 12.45
CA GLY A 26 -6.69 -0.23 13.08
C GLY A 26 -6.12 1.07 12.53
N PRO A 27 -6.64 2.21 13.00
CA PRO A 27 -6.17 3.53 12.59
C PRO A 27 -4.90 3.94 13.34
N CYS A 28 -4.16 4.87 12.76
CA CYS A 28 -3.03 5.49 13.45
C CYS A 28 -3.52 6.70 14.26
N ASN A 29 -3.63 6.55 15.57
CA ASN A 29 -4.14 7.59 16.46
C ASN A 29 -3.21 8.81 16.58
N ARG A 30 -1.99 8.68 16.05
CA ARG A 30 -0.99 9.76 16.10
C ARG A 30 -1.06 10.70 14.89
N LYS A 31 -1.92 10.39 13.92
CA LYS A 31 -2.12 11.22 12.74
C LYS A 31 -3.30 12.15 12.96
N ARG A 32 -3.10 13.45 12.75
CA ARG A 32 -4.15 14.45 12.94
C ARG A 32 -5.16 14.47 11.80
N ARG A 33 -4.69 14.22 10.58
CA ARG A 33 -5.55 14.21 9.40
C ARG A 33 -6.12 12.82 9.19
N LYS A 34 -7.36 12.79 8.69
CA LYS A 34 -7.97 11.55 8.23
C LYS A 34 -7.14 10.98 7.09
N LEU A 35 -7.01 9.64 7.04
CA LEU A 35 -6.30 8.99 5.95
C LEU A 35 -7.05 9.19 4.63
N GLY A 36 -6.37 9.78 3.64
CA GLY A 36 -6.84 9.86 2.28
C GLY A 36 -6.42 8.64 1.48
N PHE A 37 -7.25 8.24 0.54
CA PHE A 37 -6.97 7.10 -0.32
C PHE A 37 -7.43 7.41 -1.74
N ARG A 38 -6.53 7.19 -2.70
CA ARG A 38 -6.81 7.48 -4.10
C ARG A 38 -6.18 6.42 -4.98
N VAL A 39 -6.88 6.03 -6.04
CA VAL A 39 -6.32 5.19 -7.10
C VAL A 39 -6.04 6.06 -8.31
N SER A 40 -4.94 5.78 -9.00
CA SER A 40 -4.56 6.52 -10.21
C SER A 40 -4.52 5.57 -11.40
N GLU A 41 -5.07 6.01 -12.51
CA GLU A 41 -5.03 5.26 -13.77
C GLU A 41 -3.78 5.54 -14.57
N ARG A 42 -2.88 6.37 -14.05
CA ARG A 42 -1.61 6.71 -14.72
C ARG A 42 -0.49 5.81 -14.24
N LYS A 43 0.39 5.44 -15.16
CA LYS A 43 1.64 4.79 -14.81
C LYS A 43 2.54 5.78 -14.09
N ARG A 44 3.26 5.29 -13.09
CA ARG A 44 4.27 6.08 -12.41
C ARG A 44 5.60 5.37 -12.43
N ARG A 45 6.64 6.11 -12.81
CA ARG A 45 8.01 5.57 -12.86
C ARG A 45 8.98 6.57 -12.25
N TRP A 46 9.99 6.04 -11.60
CA TRP A 46 11.14 6.83 -11.18
C TRP A 46 12.38 6.21 -11.82
N GLY A 47 12.88 6.85 -12.89
CA GLY A 47 13.95 6.27 -13.69
C GLY A 47 13.52 4.95 -14.31
N LYS A 48 14.22 3.87 -13.97
CA LYS A 48 13.95 2.51 -14.46
C LYS A 48 12.87 1.78 -13.66
N PHE A 49 12.48 2.34 -12.51
CA PHE A 49 11.65 1.63 -11.56
C PHE A 49 10.19 2.03 -11.68
N ASP A 50 9.30 1.03 -11.77
CA ASP A 50 7.88 1.23 -11.71
C ASP A 50 7.48 1.48 -10.25
N ILE A 51 6.65 2.48 -10.03
CA ILE A 51 6.12 2.81 -8.71
C ILE A 51 4.72 2.22 -8.60
N TYR A 52 4.51 1.31 -7.65
CA TYR A 52 3.21 0.63 -7.47
C TYR A 52 2.26 1.42 -6.61
N GLY A 53 2.76 2.12 -5.61
CA GLY A 53 1.96 2.94 -4.73
C GLY A 53 2.85 3.93 -3.98
N ASN A 54 2.21 4.80 -3.22
CA ASN A 54 2.91 5.80 -2.43
C ASN A 54 2.08 6.20 -1.22
N TYR A 55 2.74 6.33 -0.07
CA TYR A 55 2.15 6.99 1.08
C TYR A 55 2.81 8.36 1.22
N CYS A 56 2.02 9.42 1.08
CA CYS A 56 2.49 10.78 1.26
C CYS A 56 2.28 11.20 2.71
N PHE A 57 3.37 11.31 3.44
CA PHE A 57 3.33 11.66 4.86
C PHE A 57 2.67 13.03 5.11
N TRP A 58 3.00 14.03 4.28
CA TRP A 58 2.50 15.40 4.48
C TRP A 58 1.00 15.51 4.25
N ARG A 59 0.44 14.72 3.35
CA ARG A 59 -1.00 14.72 3.04
C ARG A 59 -1.75 13.64 3.81
N ASN A 60 -1.03 12.72 4.44
CA ASN A 60 -1.60 11.50 5.04
C ASN A 60 -2.49 10.78 4.02
N GLU A 61 -1.93 10.52 2.85
CA GLU A 61 -2.67 9.96 1.71
C GLU A 61 -1.92 8.79 1.09
N ILE A 62 -2.65 7.73 0.80
CA ILE A 62 -2.17 6.59 0.03
C ILE A 62 -2.65 6.75 -1.41
N VAL A 63 -1.73 6.55 -2.36
CA VAL A 63 -2.07 6.52 -3.79
C VAL A 63 -1.61 5.18 -4.35
N ILE A 64 -2.50 4.52 -5.11
CA ILE A 64 -2.21 3.25 -5.77
C ILE A 64 -2.22 3.49 -7.28
N TYR A 65 -1.12 3.14 -7.95
CA TYR A 65 -0.99 3.32 -9.40
C TYR A 65 -1.43 2.05 -10.11
N LEU A 66 -2.69 2.02 -10.55
CA LEU A 66 -3.33 0.81 -11.08
C LEU A 66 -2.60 0.17 -12.25
N PRO A 67 -2.11 0.92 -13.26
CA PRO A 67 -1.43 0.29 -14.39
C PRO A 67 -0.16 -0.47 -14.02
N ASN A 68 0.51 -0.08 -12.95
CA ASN A 68 1.74 -0.75 -12.50
C ASN A 68 1.45 -2.01 -11.69
N ASN A 69 0.22 -2.14 -11.18
CA ASN A 69 -0.24 -3.30 -10.42
C ASN A 69 -1.06 -4.19 -11.34
N LYS A 70 -0.47 -5.26 -11.85
CA LYS A 70 -1.10 -6.07 -12.92
C LYS A 70 -2.00 -7.18 -12.41
N THR A 71 -1.81 -7.62 -11.18
CA THR A 71 -2.56 -8.73 -10.61
C THR A 71 -3.26 -8.32 -9.33
N ILE A 72 -4.23 -9.12 -8.88
CA ILE A 72 -4.89 -8.92 -7.59
C ILE A 72 -3.86 -8.93 -6.47
N TYR A 73 -2.89 -9.85 -6.53
CA TYR A 73 -1.84 -9.92 -5.52
C TYR A 73 -1.06 -8.59 -5.44
N ASP A 74 -0.66 -8.05 -6.58
CA ASP A 74 0.07 -6.78 -6.63
C ASP A 74 -0.73 -5.65 -5.98
N ILE A 75 -2.01 -5.54 -6.31
CA ILE A 75 -2.89 -4.50 -5.77
C ILE A 75 -2.96 -4.60 -4.24
N VAL A 76 -3.29 -5.78 -3.73
CA VAL A 76 -3.49 -5.98 -2.30
C VAL A 76 -2.16 -5.80 -1.55
N ALA A 77 -1.08 -6.35 -2.10
CA ALA A 77 0.26 -6.20 -1.51
C ALA A 77 0.66 -4.72 -1.40
N THR A 78 0.39 -3.95 -2.45
CA THR A 78 0.72 -2.52 -2.46
C THR A 78 -0.08 -1.76 -1.41
N VAL A 79 -1.38 -2.05 -1.27
CA VAL A 79 -2.21 -1.40 -0.25
C VAL A 79 -1.68 -1.68 1.15
N ILE A 80 -1.35 -2.95 1.44
CA ILE A 80 -0.80 -3.33 2.75
C ILE A 80 0.53 -2.62 3.01
N HIS A 81 1.39 -2.56 1.99
CA HIS A 81 2.70 -1.89 2.09
C HIS A 81 2.53 -0.41 2.45
N GLU A 82 1.68 0.30 1.72
CA GLU A 82 1.48 1.73 1.97
C GLU A 82 0.70 1.99 3.26
N TYR A 83 -0.23 1.11 3.63
CA TYR A 83 -0.93 1.23 4.91
C TYR A 83 0.05 1.06 6.08
N THR A 84 1.05 0.20 5.94
CA THR A 84 2.09 0.05 6.96
C THR A 84 2.83 1.37 7.17
N HIS A 85 3.17 2.08 6.09
CA HIS A 85 3.79 3.41 6.20
C HIS A 85 2.88 4.41 6.92
N TYR A 86 1.58 4.36 6.65
CA TYR A 86 0.61 5.20 7.36
C TYR A 86 0.64 4.94 8.88
N LEU A 87 0.87 3.70 9.31
CA LEU A 87 0.91 3.35 10.73
C LEU A 87 2.22 3.78 11.41
N GLN A 88 3.25 4.09 10.65
CA GLN A 88 4.56 4.47 11.20
C GLN A 88 4.53 5.90 11.75
N VAL A 89 5.22 6.11 12.87
CA VAL A 89 5.21 7.41 13.52
C VAL A 89 6.12 8.40 12.81
N ARG A 90 5.73 9.68 12.86
CA ARG A 90 6.41 10.78 12.18
C ARG A 90 7.91 10.88 12.48
N ASN A 91 8.27 10.81 13.75
CA ASN A 91 9.67 10.97 14.15
C ASN A 91 10.53 9.84 13.60
N THR A 92 10.03 8.63 13.66
CA THR A 92 10.70 7.46 13.09
C THR A 92 10.85 7.59 11.59
N TYR A 93 9.79 8.05 10.91
CA TYR A 93 9.81 8.27 9.47
C TYR A 93 10.91 9.26 9.09
N ARG A 94 11.00 10.40 9.79
CA ARG A 94 12.03 11.40 9.54
C ARG A 94 13.45 10.88 9.80
N GLU A 95 13.60 10.08 10.84
CA GLU A 95 14.89 9.51 11.20
C GLU A 95 15.48 8.67 10.08
N TYR A 96 14.62 7.94 9.36
CA TYR A 96 15.07 7.03 8.31
C TYR A 96 14.90 7.54 6.89
N GLU A 97 14.37 8.75 6.68
CA GLU A 97 14.15 9.29 5.33
C GLU A 97 15.44 9.50 4.54
N LYS A 98 16.56 9.68 5.23
CA LYS A 98 17.87 9.89 4.61
C LYS A 98 18.52 8.59 4.12
N ILE A 99 17.96 7.45 4.47
CA ILE A 99 18.50 6.16 4.04
C ILE A 99 18.05 5.92 2.60
N THR A 100 19.02 5.98 1.66
CA THR A 100 18.73 5.89 0.24
C THR A 100 18.56 4.47 -0.26
N TYR A 101 19.13 3.48 0.44
CA TYR A 101 19.02 2.08 0.06
C TYR A 101 17.75 1.48 0.64
N TYR A 102 16.79 1.16 -0.24
CA TYR A 102 15.51 0.60 0.13
C TYR A 102 15.64 -0.61 1.07
N SER A 103 16.55 -1.53 0.72
CA SER A 103 16.75 -2.76 1.49
C SER A 103 17.31 -2.55 2.90
N HIS A 104 17.90 -1.37 3.16
CA HIS A 104 18.47 -1.03 4.46
C HIS A 104 17.57 -0.16 5.32
N ASN A 105 16.48 0.35 4.76
CA ASN A 105 15.55 1.20 5.49
C ASN A 105 14.62 0.34 6.35
N PRO A 106 14.67 0.45 7.70
CA PRO A 106 13.82 -0.36 8.57
C PRO A 106 12.31 -0.18 8.31
N LEU A 107 11.89 1.01 7.91
CA LEU A 107 10.48 1.28 7.61
C LEU A 107 10.03 0.50 6.38
N GLU A 108 10.88 0.47 5.35
CA GLU A 108 10.59 -0.28 4.13
C GLU A 108 10.64 -1.78 4.37
N ARG A 109 11.56 -2.26 5.20
CA ARG A 109 11.62 -3.67 5.55
C ARG A 109 10.38 -4.11 6.34
N GLN A 110 9.88 -3.27 7.24
CA GLN A 110 8.64 -3.55 7.96
C GLN A 110 7.46 -3.63 7.00
N ALA A 111 7.36 -2.68 6.07
CA ALA A 111 6.29 -2.66 5.08
C ALA A 111 6.34 -3.91 4.19
N LYS A 112 7.54 -4.32 3.77
CA LYS A 112 7.72 -5.53 2.97
C LYS A 112 7.35 -6.79 3.75
N ARG A 113 7.69 -6.86 5.02
CA ARG A 113 7.32 -8.00 5.86
C ARG A 113 5.81 -8.12 6.01
N ASN A 114 5.11 -7.00 6.24
CA ASN A 114 3.65 -7.03 6.35
C ASN A 114 3.00 -7.41 5.02
N GLU A 115 3.52 -6.88 3.92
CA GLU A 115 3.08 -7.26 2.60
C GLU A 115 3.19 -8.78 2.40
N ASP A 116 4.36 -9.36 2.67
CA ASP A 116 4.59 -10.78 2.48
C ASP A 116 3.74 -11.64 3.42
N LYS A 117 3.53 -11.18 4.65
CA LYS A 117 2.81 -11.94 5.66
C LYS A 117 1.29 -11.94 5.47
N TYR A 118 0.71 -10.82 5.05
CA TYR A 118 -0.73 -10.63 5.12
C TYR A 118 -1.46 -10.60 3.78
N THR A 119 -0.76 -10.48 2.65
CA THR A 119 -1.42 -10.32 1.35
C THR A 119 -2.36 -11.47 1.03
N LYS A 120 -1.92 -12.71 1.18
CA LYS A 120 -2.76 -13.88 0.87
C LYS A 120 -3.97 -13.96 1.80
N THR A 121 -3.78 -13.65 3.07
CA THR A 121 -4.87 -13.64 4.05
C THR A 121 -5.92 -12.59 3.68
N CYS A 122 -5.47 -11.40 3.30
CA CYS A 122 -6.35 -10.32 2.88
C CYS A 122 -7.15 -10.70 1.63
N ILE A 123 -6.48 -11.25 0.61
CA ILE A 123 -7.15 -11.70 -0.63
C ILE A 123 -8.22 -12.75 -0.31
N LYS A 124 -7.88 -13.70 0.52
CA LYS A 124 -8.81 -14.77 0.91
C LYS A 124 -10.05 -14.18 1.58
N HIS A 125 -9.85 -13.20 2.48
CA HIS A 125 -10.95 -12.51 3.13
C HIS A 125 -11.84 -11.77 2.14
N ILE A 126 -11.23 -11.03 1.21
CA ILE A 126 -11.98 -10.28 0.20
C ILE A 126 -12.83 -11.23 -0.65
N LYS A 127 -12.24 -12.32 -1.14
CA LYS A 127 -12.95 -13.30 -1.98
C LYS A 127 -14.09 -13.98 -1.24
N LYS A 128 -13.91 -14.25 0.04
CA LYS A 128 -14.95 -14.87 0.86
C LYS A 128 -16.17 -13.98 1.04
N ASN A 129 -16.00 -12.67 1.02
CA ASN A 129 -17.06 -11.69 1.24
C ASN A 129 -17.61 -11.05 -0.04
N MET A 130 -17.26 -11.62 -1.17
CA MET A 130 -17.80 -11.17 -2.46
C MET A 130 -19.19 -11.73 -2.70
#